data_900b0b586c5412d5fe506d6d6f32808c
#
_entry.id   900b0b586c5412d5fe506d6d6f32808c
#
_cell.length_a   1.000
_cell.length_b   1.000
_cell.length_c   1.000
_cell.angle_alpha   90.00
_cell.angle_beta   90.00
_cell.angle_gamma   90.00
#
_symmetry.space_group_name_H-M   'P 1'
#
loop_
_entity.id
_entity.type
_entity.pdbx_description
1 polymer ?
#
loop_
_entity_poly.entity_id
_entity_poly.type
_entity_poly.pdbx_seq_one_letter_code
_entity_poly.pdbx_strand_id
1 'polypeptide(L)' 'PSYRIISTHVSSTADGVVEGVVITAGPARTRAVAVRLEGWDGRWRATSLAAL' A
#
# COMPACT_ATOMS: atom_id res chain seq x y z
N PRO A 1 2.84 -17.01 12.25
CA PRO A 1 2.54 -15.63 12.63
C PRO A 1 1.45 -15.06 11.75
N SER A 2 0.61 -14.24 12.34
CA SER A 2 -0.49 -13.63 11.64
C SER A 2 -0.28 -12.12 11.53
N TYR A 3 -0.58 -11.58 10.35
CA TYR A 3 -0.60 -10.15 10.12
C TYR A 3 -2.00 -9.76 9.69
N ARG A 4 -2.41 -8.57 10.07
CA ARG A 4 -3.69 -8.03 9.62
C ARG A 4 -3.53 -6.56 9.27
N ILE A 5 -4.33 -6.12 8.33
CA ILE A 5 -4.39 -4.71 7.96
C ILE A 5 -5.35 -4.02 8.92
N ILE A 6 -4.87 -2.98 9.60
CA ILE A 6 -5.68 -2.24 10.56
C ILE A 6 -6.08 -0.85 10.05
N SER A 7 -5.41 -0.38 9.01
CA SER A 7 -5.72 0.94 8.43
C SER A 7 -5.15 1.04 7.03
N THR A 8 -5.83 1.77 6.16
CA THR A 8 -5.36 2.05 4.80
C THR A 8 -5.69 3.49 4.45
N HIS A 9 -4.70 4.22 3.94
CA HIS A 9 -4.87 5.56 3.42
C HIS A 9 -4.44 5.57 1.97
N VAL A 10 -5.30 6.07 1.09
CA VAL A 10 -5.05 6.06 -0.35
C VAL A 10 -5.25 7.46 -0.90
N SER A 11 -4.35 7.89 -1.76
CA SER A 11 -4.47 9.16 -2.47
C SER A 11 -4.05 9.00 -3.92
N SER A 12 -4.73 9.74 -4.80
CA SER A 12 -4.36 9.80 -6.21
C SER A 12 -3.35 10.93 -6.41
N THR A 13 -2.17 10.60 -6.95
CA THR A 13 -1.11 11.57 -7.16
C THR A 13 -1.04 12.07 -8.61
N ALA A 14 -1.55 11.28 -9.54
CA ALA A 14 -1.61 11.61 -10.95
C ALA A 14 -2.61 10.67 -11.62
N ASP A 15 -2.95 10.95 -12.89
CA ASP A 15 -3.81 10.05 -13.65
C ASP A 15 -3.16 8.67 -13.76
N GLY A 16 -3.90 7.67 -13.34
CA GLY A 16 -3.42 6.29 -13.40
C GLY A 16 -2.37 5.93 -12.36
N VAL A 17 -2.15 6.81 -11.37
CA VAL A 17 -1.18 6.54 -10.29
C VAL A 17 -1.85 6.78 -8.95
N VAL A 18 -1.78 5.78 -8.09
CA VAL A 18 -2.32 5.85 -6.74
C VAL A 18 -1.23 5.47 -5.76
N GLU A 19 -1.09 6.25 -4.70
CA GLU A 19 -0.19 5.91 -3.60
C GLU A 19 -1.00 5.66 -2.35
N GLY A 20 -0.62 4.64 -1.61
CA GLY A 20 -1.29 4.28 -0.38
C GLY A 20 -0.31 3.93 0.72
N VAL A 21 -0.77 4.08 1.95
CA VAL A 21 -0.05 3.61 3.13
C VAL A 21 -0.94 2.60 3.83
N VAL A 22 -0.42 1.41 4.02
CA VAL A 22 -1.12 0.33 4.69
C VAL A 22 -0.46 0.13 6.05
N ILE A 23 -1.28 0.18 7.10
CA ILE A 23 -0.81 -0.10 8.45
C ILE A 23 -1.17 -1.55 8.77
N THR A 24 -0.17 -2.32 9.13
CA THR A 24 -0.35 -3.74 9.47
C THR A 24 0.04 -4.00 10.90
N ALA A 25 -0.70 -4.86 11.57
CA ALA A 25 -0.36 -5.34 12.89
C ALA A 25 0.12 -6.78 12.79
N GLY A 26 1.33 -7.02 13.26
CA GLY A 26 1.91 -8.35 13.37
C GLY A 26 2.03 -8.76 14.83
N PRO A 27 2.57 -9.96 15.10
CA PRO A 27 2.65 -10.46 16.47
C PRO A 27 3.57 -9.66 17.38
N ALA A 28 4.57 -8.99 16.83
CA ALA A 28 5.55 -8.25 17.61
C ALA A 28 5.40 -6.73 17.52
N ARG A 29 4.87 -6.23 16.41
CA ARG A 29 4.79 -4.77 16.20
C ARG A 29 3.85 -4.42 15.05
N THR A 30 3.54 -3.13 15.01
CA THR A 30 2.80 -2.51 13.91
C THR A 30 3.79 -1.93 12.92
N ARG A 31 3.50 -2.05 11.65
CA ARG A 31 4.32 -1.51 10.57
C ARG A 31 3.48 -0.72 9.59
N ALA A 32 4.11 0.26 8.97
CA ALA A 32 3.53 1.00 7.86
C ALA A 32 4.25 0.60 6.57
N VAL A 33 3.48 0.36 5.52
CA VAL A 33 4.02 0.00 4.20
C VAL A 33 3.44 0.98 3.19
N ALA A 34 4.32 1.66 2.46
CA ALA A 34 3.91 2.52 1.36
C ALA A 34 3.83 1.70 0.08
N VAL A 35 2.74 1.88 -0.65
CA VAL A 35 2.48 1.14 -1.90
C VAL A 35 2.19 2.14 -2.99
N ARG A 36 2.81 1.97 -4.14
CA ARG A 36 2.47 2.73 -5.35
C ARG A 36 1.86 1.78 -6.36
N LEU A 37 0.69 2.17 -6.86
CA LEU A 37 -0.03 1.41 -7.88
C LEU A 37 -0.13 2.26 -9.14
N GLU A 38 0.10 1.64 -10.28
CA GLU A 38 -0.05 2.29 -11.59
C GLU A 38 -1.02 1.49 -12.43
N GLY A 39 -1.88 2.20 -13.14
CA GLY A 39 -2.85 1.59 -14.06
C GLY A 39 -2.24 1.36 -15.43
N TRP A 40 -2.28 0.12 -15.89
CA TRP A 40 -1.79 -0.28 -17.21
C TRP A 40 -2.82 -1.20 -17.86
N ASP A 41 -3.25 -0.83 -19.07
CA ASP A 41 -4.17 -1.67 -19.86
C ASP A 41 -5.40 -2.14 -19.06
N GLY A 42 -5.99 -1.24 -18.29
CA GLY A 42 -7.17 -1.54 -17.49
C GLY A 42 -6.89 -2.37 -16.24
N ARG A 43 -5.63 -2.48 -15.85
CA ARG A 43 -5.22 -3.21 -14.64
C ARG A 43 -4.36 -2.34 -13.75
N TRP A 44 -4.44 -2.58 -12.46
CA TRP A 44 -3.57 -1.94 -11.49
C TRP A 44 -2.37 -2.83 -11.21
N ARG A 45 -1.19 -2.22 -11.12
CA ARG A 45 0.04 -2.91 -10.77
C ARG A 45 0.73 -2.20 -9.63
N ALA A 46 1.20 -2.96 -8.68
CA ALA A 46 2.08 -2.42 -7.65
C ALA A 46 3.47 -2.22 -8.27
N THR A 47 3.92 -0.98 -8.31
CA THR A 47 5.21 -0.63 -8.91
C THR A 47 6.27 -0.27 -7.88
N SER A 48 5.86 -0.07 -6.62
CA SER A 48 6.79 0.22 -5.55
C SER A 48 6.18 -0.22 -4.22
N LEU A 49 7.00 -0.79 -3.38
CA LEU A 49 6.67 -1.14 -2.01
C LEU A 49 7.83 -0.72 -1.12
N ALA A 50 7.52 -0.06 -0.03
CA ALA A 50 8.53 0.36 0.93
C ALA A 50 8.01 0.22 2.35
N ALA A 51 8.76 -0.45 3.19
CA ALA A 51 8.48 -0.47 4.62
C ALA A 51 8.99 0.84 5.23
N LEU A 52 8.12 1.47 6.00
CA LEU A 52 8.42 2.75 6.63
C LEU A 52 8.85 2.57 8.09
#